data_dc845f806857904155f7aa206e2a5bdd
#
_entry.id   dc845f806857904155f7aa206e2a5bdd
#
_cell.length_a   1.000
_cell.length_b   1.000
_cell.length_c   1.000
_cell.angle_alpha   90.00
_cell.angle_beta   90.00
_cell.angle_gamma   90.00
#
_symmetry.space_group_name_H-M   'P 1'
#
loop_
_entity.id
_entity.type
_entity.pdbx_description
1 polymer ?
#
loop_
_entity_poly.entity_id
_entity_poly.type
_entity_poly.pdbx_seq_one_letter_code
_entity_poly.pdbx_strand_id
1 'polypeptide(L)'
;MNYGRLALAAVAATVVDMAYGFAVYGNALTNQFAEHPGVYRPAADTSYMPFLMLGVFVASLAASYMYAKGYEGRGGLGEGLRFGAVLGLFALGYAGIVNYAVLNISSTLGMCMACAAFVEWLLVGTVIGLVYKPATGVRRSVAV
;
A
#
# COMPACT_ATOMS: atom_id res chain seq x y z
N MET A 1 -16.24 15.56 3.64
CA MET A 1 -14.90 14.99 3.36
C MET A 1 -13.91 16.15 3.31
N ASN A 2 -12.72 15.98 3.89
CA ASN A 2 -11.68 17.02 3.89
C ASN A 2 -10.67 16.70 2.77
N TYR A 3 -10.83 17.33 1.61
CA TYR A 3 -10.00 17.06 0.43
C TYR A 3 -8.53 17.44 0.63
N GLY A 4 -8.23 18.51 1.38
CA GLY A 4 -6.84 18.88 1.67
C GLY A 4 -6.13 17.83 2.53
N ARG A 5 -6.81 17.30 3.56
CA ARG A 5 -6.27 16.21 4.38
C ARG A 5 -6.21 14.88 3.63
N LEU A 6 -7.13 14.63 2.70
CA LEU A 6 -7.09 13.47 1.82
C LEU A 6 -5.85 13.52 0.91
N ALA A 7 -5.60 14.65 0.26
CA ALA A 7 -4.41 14.83 -0.58
C ALA A 7 -3.12 14.68 0.23
N LEU A 8 -3.05 15.27 1.42
CA LEU A 8 -1.89 15.14 2.31
C LEU A 8 -1.68 13.69 2.75
N ALA A 9 -2.76 12.96 3.08
CA ALA A 9 -2.68 11.55 3.44
C ALA A 9 -2.19 10.69 2.25
N ALA A 10 -2.67 10.96 1.03
CA ALA A 10 -2.22 10.26 -0.16
C ALA A 10 -0.72 10.49 -0.43
N VAL A 11 -0.25 11.73 -0.33
CA VAL A 11 1.18 12.04 -0.51
C VAL A 11 2.03 11.37 0.57
N ALA A 12 1.64 11.47 1.85
CA ALA A 12 2.38 10.82 2.94
C ALA A 12 2.42 9.30 2.80
N ALA A 13 1.29 8.69 2.40
CA ALA A 13 1.20 7.27 2.12
C ALA A 13 2.12 6.86 0.96
N THR A 14 2.13 7.64 -0.14
CA THR A 14 3.04 7.40 -1.28
C THR A 14 4.51 7.42 -0.85
N VAL A 15 4.91 8.39 -0.02
CA VAL A 15 6.30 8.48 0.46
C VAL A 15 6.68 7.25 1.29
N VAL A 16 5.80 6.80 2.18
CA VAL A 16 6.05 5.62 3.02
C VAL A 16 6.08 4.35 2.19
N ASP A 17 5.15 4.18 1.24
CA ASP A 17 5.09 3.06 0.31
C ASP A 17 6.37 2.97 -0.53
N MET A 18 6.79 4.08 -1.15
CA MET A 18 8.04 4.13 -1.93
C MET A 18 9.28 3.83 -1.07
N ALA A 19 9.36 4.34 0.15
CA ALA A 19 10.46 4.05 1.05
C ALA A 19 10.51 2.57 1.44
N TYR A 20 9.35 1.99 1.76
CA TYR A 20 9.23 0.56 2.04
C TYR A 20 9.58 -0.28 0.80
N GLY A 21 9.01 0.05 -0.35
CA GLY A 21 9.25 -0.64 -1.62
C GLY A 21 10.72 -0.65 -1.99
N PHE A 22 11.42 0.48 -1.85
CA PHE A 22 12.86 0.56 -2.07
C PHE A 22 13.65 -0.32 -1.09
N ALA A 23 13.30 -0.30 0.19
CA ALA A 23 13.99 -1.10 1.20
C ALA A 23 13.78 -2.61 1.01
N VAL A 24 12.56 -3.03 0.72
CA VAL A 24 12.19 -4.45 0.64
C VAL A 24 12.40 -4.99 -0.77
N TYR A 25 11.72 -4.44 -1.78
CA TYR A 25 11.80 -4.97 -3.15
C TYR A 25 13.11 -4.54 -3.85
N GLY A 26 13.56 -3.30 -3.62
CA GLY A 26 14.77 -2.76 -4.23
C GLY A 26 16.08 -3.24 -3.60
N ASN A 27 16.06 -3.72 -2.36
CA ASN A 27 17.25 -4.19 -1.66
C ASN A 27 17.11 -5.64 -1.15
N ALA A 28 16.16 -5.91 -0.25
CA ALA A 28 16.08 -7.20 0.43
C ALA A 28 15.76 -8.36 -0.53
N LEU A 29 14.89 -8.14 -1.52
CA LEU A 29 14.44 -9.16 -2.48
C LEU A 29 15.16 -9.10 -3.84
N THR A 30 16.10 -8.18 -4.04
CA THR A 30 16.78 -7.97 -5.34
C THR A 30 17.41 -9.24 -5.87
N ASN A 31 18.11 -10.01 -5.05
CA ASN A 31 18.74 -11.26 -5.47
C ASN A 31 17.72 -12.30 -5.92
N GLN A 32 16.60 -12.40 -5.22
CA GLN A 32 15.51 -13.34 -5.58
C GLN A 32 14.84 -12.95 -6.89
N PHE A 33 14.70 -11.66 -7.18
CA PHE A 33 14.19 -11.19 -8.48
C PHE A 33 15.18 -11.50 -9.60
N ALA A 34 16.48 -11.37 -9.36
CA ALA A 34 17.53 -11.68 -10.33
C ALA A 34 17.56 -13.17 -10.74
N GLU A 35 17.07 -14.07 -9.89
CA GLU A 35 16.91 -15.50 -10.22
C GLU A 35 15.79 -15.77 -11.25
N HIS A 36 14.95 -14.79 -11.55
CA HIS A 36 13.80 -14.89 -12.46
C HIS A 36 13.86 -13.85 -13.60
N PRO A 37 14.93 -13.84 -14.43
CA PRO A 37 15.17 -12.78 -15.42
C PRO A 37 14.12 -12.74 -16.54
N GLY A 38 13.37 -13.82 -16.74
CA GLY A 38 12.25 -13.86 -17.70
C GLY A 38 10.95 -13.23 -17.19
N VAL A 39 10.89 -12.88 -15.90
CA VAL A 39 9.68 -12.34 -15.24
C VAL A 39 9.89 -10.90 -14.82
N TYR A 40 11.03 -10.57 -14.24
CA TYR A 40 11.34 -9.26 -13.70
C TYR A 40 12.34 -8.49 -14.56
N ARG A 41 12.24 -7.17 -14.51
CA ARG A 41 13.18 -6.28 -15.17
C ARG A 41 14.55 -6.35 -14.50
N PRO A 42 15.65 -6.21 -15.28
CA PRO A 42 16.98 -6.09 -14.71
C PRO A 42 17.07 -4.90 -13.74
N ALA A 43 17.81 -5.03 -12.66
CA ALA A 43 17.98 -3.99 -11.65
C ALA A 43 18.56 -2.67 -12.22
N ALA A 44 19.30 -2.74 -13.32
CA ALA A 44 19.85 -1.58 -14.01
C ALA A 44 18.82 -0.82 -14.88
N ASP A 45 17.67 -1.42 -15.18
CA ASP A 45 16.62 -0.76 -15.96
C ASP A 45 15.77 0.13 -15.05
N THR A 46 15.98 1.42 -15.14
CA THR A 46 15.21 2.43 -14.39
C THR A 46 14.10 3.09 -15.19
N SER A 47 13.88 2.69 -16.44
CA SER A 47 12.89 3.28 -17.35
C SER A 47 11.44 3.20 -16.84
N TYR A 48 11.16 2.25 -15.98
CA TYR A 48 9.83 2.02 -15.40
C TYR A 48 9.52 2.91 -14.18
N MET A 49 10.53 3.57 -13.60
CA MET A 49 10.36 4.34 -12.35
C MET A 49 9.23 5.37 -12.39
N PRO A 50 9.04 6.17 -13.45
CA PRO A 50 7.92 7.11 -13.51
C PRO A 50 6.55 6.42 -13.43
N PHE A 51 6.42 5.26 -14.06
CA PHE A 51 5.18 4.47 -14.03
C PHE A 51 4.95 3.83 -12.65
N LEU A 52 6.02 3.36 -12.01
CA LEU A 52 5.98 2.85 -10.65
C LEU A 52 5.49 3.92 -9.68
N MET A 53 6.11 5.11 -9.71
CA MET A 53 5.73 6.24 -8.86
C MET A 53 4.27 6.67 -9.09
N LEU A 54 3.85 6.74 -10.35
CA LEU A 54 2.47 7.06 -10.69
C LEU A 54 1.50 6.00 -10.15
N GLY A 55 1.81 4.72 -10.31
CA GLY A 55 0.99 3.61 -9.83
C GLY A 55 0.82 3.63 -8.32
N VAL A 56 1.92 3.81 -7.59
CA VAL A 56 1.93 3.93 -6.12
C VAL A 56 1.11 5.14 -5.67
N PHE A 57 1.26 6.29 -6.33
CA PHE A 57 0.48 7.49 -6.01
C PHE A 57 -1.03 7.27 -6.24
N VAL A 58 -1.42 6.68 -7.37
CA VAL A 58 -2.82 6.38 -7.69
C VAL A 58 -3.41 5.40 -6.67
N ALA A 59 -2.67 4.36 -6.29
CA ALA A 59 -3.11 3.40 -5.28
C ALA A 59 -3.27 4.06 -3.90
N SER A 60 -2.30 4.88 -3.47
CA SER A 60 -2.35 5.64 -2.22
C SER A 60 -3.50 6.65 -2.19
N LEU A 61 -3.79 7.30 -3.32
CA LEU A 61 -4.92 8.21 -3.45
C LEU A 61 -6.27 7.48 -3.33
N ALA A 62 -6.40 6.34 -4.01
CA ALA A 62 -7.59 5.50 -3.94
C ALA A 62 -7.80 4.97 -2.50
N ALA A 63 -6.75 4.48 -1.85
CA ALA A 63 -6.80 4.03 -0.46
C ALA A 63 -7.19 5.15 0.49
N SER A 64 -6.62 6.35 0.33
CA SER A 64 -6.97 7.53 1.13
C SER A 64 -8.43 7.95 0.94
N TYR A 65 -8.95 7.83 -0.28
CA TYR A 65 -10.36 8.09 -0.58
C TYR A 65 -11.27 7.05 0.08
N MET A 66 -10.94 5.76 -0.03
CA MET A 66 -11.71 4.68 0.63
C MET A 66 -11.72 4.87 2.15
N TYR A 67 -10.57 5.18 2.75
CA TYR A 67 -10.48 5.49 4.18
C TYR A 67 -11.37 6.66 4.56
N ALA A 68 -11.32 7.76 3.79
CA ALA A 68 -12.14 8.95 4.06
C ALA A 68 -13.65 8.69 3.96
N LYS A 69 -14.07 7.76 3.11
CA LYS A 69 -15.48 7.32 2.98
C LYS A 69 -15.90 6.38 4.11
N GLY A 70 -15.01 5.51 4.56
CA GLY A 70 -15.26 4.54 5.63
C GLY A 70 -14.91 5.04 7.03
N TYR A 71 -14.52 6.32 7.20
CA TYR A 71 -14.09 6.87 8.46
C TYR A 71 -15.16 6.75 9.55
N GLU A 72 -14.83 6.00 10.62
CA GLU A 72 -15.76 5.67 11.73
C GLU A 72 -15.75 6.71 12.87
N GLY A 73 -14.88 7.69 12.82
CA GLY A 73 -14.78 8.74 13.85
C GLY A 73 -13.88 8.39 15.04
N ARG A 74 -13.27 7.23 15.04
CA ARG A 74 -12.35 6.81 16.11
C ARG A 74 -10.94 7.35 15.90
N GLY A 75 -10.57 7.61 14.65
CA GLY A 75 -9.35 8.28 14.21
C GLY A 75 -8.02 7.64 14.59
N GLY A 76 -6.97 8.07 13.90
CA GLY A 76 -5.60 7.79 14.28
C GLY A 76 -5.14 6.35 14.03
N LEU A 77 -4.24 5.89 14.90
CA LEU A 77 -3.49 4.66 14.74
C LEU A 77 -4.38 3.40 14.62
N GLY A 78 -5.34 3.24 15.50
CA GLY A 78 -6.15 2.01 15.56
C GLY A 78 -7.06 1.82 14.35
N GLU A 79 -7.69 2.89 13.87
CA GLU A 79 -8.52 2.84 12.67
C GLU A 79 -7.67 2.66 11.41
N GLY A 80 -6.50 3.33 11.34
CA GLY A 80 -5.54 3.17 10.27
C GLY A 80 -4.98 1.74 10.17
N LEU A 81 -4.62 1.13 11.31
CA LEU A 81 -4.15 -0.26 11.37
C LEU A 81 -5.21 -1.26 10.88
N ARG A 82 -6.47 -1.11 11.32
CA ARG A 82 -7.56 -2.00 10.85
C ARG A 82 -7.76 -1.87 9.34
N PHE A 83 -7.81 -0.64 8.84
CA PHE A 83 -7.93 -0.37 7.41
C PHE A 83 -6.75 -0.95 6.64
N GLY A 84 -5.52 -0.70 7.10
CA GLY A 84 -4.30 -1.24 6.52
C GLY A 84 -4.25 -2.76 6.53
N ALA A 85 -4.75 -3.41 7.61
CA ALA A 85 -4.82 -4.87 7.69
C ALA A 85 -5.78 -5.45 6.62
N VAL A 86 -6.92 -4.81 6.36
CA VAL A 86 -7.85 -5.24 5.31
C VAL A 86 -7.23 -5.07 3.92
N LEU A 87 -6.59 -3.92 3.65
CA LEU A 87 -5.86 -3.70 2.39
C LEU A 87 -4.68 -4.67 2.25
N GLY A 88 -3.96 -4.93 3.35
CA GLY A 88 -2.86 -5.89 3.39
C GLY A 88 -3.31 -7.31 3.04
N LEU A 89 -4.46 -7.76 3.58
CA LEU A 89 -5.05 -9.05 3.20
C LEU A 89 -5.43 -9.10 1.72
N PHE A 90 -5.99 -8.02 1.18
CA PHE A 90 -6.26 -7.92 -0.25
C PHE A 90 -4.97 -8.01 -1.07
N ALA A 91 -3.94 -7.27 -0.69
CA ALA A 91 -2.64 -7.27 -1.37
C ALA A 91 -1.93 -8.63 -1.26
N LEU A 92 -1.95 -9.27 -0.10
CA LEU A 92 -1.42 -10.61 0.10
C LEU A 92 -2.10 -11.62 -0.85
N GLY A 93 -3.43 -11.57 -0.96
CA GLY A 93 -4.18 -12.46 -1.85
C GLY A 93 -3.87 -12.17 -3.31
N TYR A 94 -4.02 -10.91 -3.73
CA TYR A 94 -3.92 -10.54 -5.14
C TYR A 94 -2.47 -10.42 -5.62
N ALA A 95 -1.64 -9.64 -4.95
CA ALA A 95 -0.25 -9.43 -5.36
C ALA A 95 0.68 -10.58 -4.96
N GLY A 96 0.34 -11.33 -3.92
CA GLY A 96 1.12 -12.50 -3.50
C GLY A 96 0.63 -13.79 -4.14
N ILE A 97 -0.51 -14.31 -3.67
CA ILE A 97 -0.98 -15.67 -4.04
C ILE A 97 -1.34 -15.77 -5.52
N VAL A 98 -2.07 -14.79 -6.08
CA VAL A 98 -2.44 -14.81 -7.51
C VAL A 98 -1.21 -14.67 -8.39
N ASN A 99 -0.26 -13.78 -8.05
CA ASN A 99 0.99 -13.65 -8.81
C ASN A 99 1.81 -14.95 -8.78
N TYR A 100 1.92 -15.61 -7.63
CA TYR A 100 2.55 -16.93 -7.55
C TYR A 100 1.87 -17.97 -8.46
N ALA A 101 0.55 -17.95 -8.56
CA ALA A 101 -0.18 -18.90 -9.38
C ALA A 101 -0.02 -18.67 -10.89
N VAL A 102 0.20 -17.42 -11.33
CA VAL A 102 0.26 -17.08 -12.77
C VAL A 102 1.66 -16.79 -13.29
N LEU A 103 2.61 -16.44 -12.41
CA LEU A 103 3.99 -16.15 -12.78
C LEU A 103 4.88 -17.36 -12.49
N ASN A 104 5.86 -17.59 -13.36
CA ASN A 104 6.85 -18.64 -13.16
C ASN A 104 7.94 -18.19 -12.17
N ILE A 105 7.57 -18.14 -10.89
CA ILE A 105 8.44 -17.74 -9.78
C ILE A 105 8.52 -18.85 -8.72
N SER A 106 9.57 -18.83 -7.90
CA SER A 106 9.71 -19.77 -6.80
C SER A 106 8.65 -19.54 -5.71
N SER A 107 8.28 -20.60 -4.99
CA SER A 107 7.37 -20.49 -3.83
C SER A 107 7.93 -19.57 -2.75
N THR A 108 9.24 -19.55 -2.57
CA THR A 108 9.92 -18.66 -1.62
C THR A 108 9.69 -17.21 -1.98
N LEU A 109 9.91 -16.83 -3.26
CA LEU A 109 9.69 -15.47 -3.72
C LEU A 109 8.21 -15.08 -3.61
N GLY A 110 7.30 -15.96 -4.02
CA GLY A 110 5.85 -15.75 -3.89
C GLY A 110 5.42 -15.48 -2.43
N MET A 111 5.93 -16.28 -1.50
CA MET A 111 5.66 -16.09 -0.07
C MET A 111 6.23 -14.77 0.47
N CYS A 112 7.48 -14.45 0.12
CA CYS A 112 8.11 -13.19 0.52
C CYS A 112 7.33 -11.99 0.00
N MET A 113 6.91 -12.00 -1.26
CA MET A 113 6.11 -10.93 -1.86
C MET A 113 4.75 -10.79 -1.19
N ALA A 114 4.08 -11.90 -0.88
CA ALA A 114 2.79 -11.89 -0.19
C ALA A 114 2.89 -11.25 1.20
N CYS A 115 3.89 -11.67 1.99
CA CYS A 115 4.13 -11.10 3.32
C CYS A 115 4.57 -9.63 3.25
N ALA A 116 5.44 -9.30 2.29
CA ALA A 116 5.90 -7.93 2.09
C ALA A 116 4.74 -7.00 1.72
N ALA A 117 3.88 -7.40 0.80
CA ALA A 117 2.70 -6.63 0.41
C ALA A 117 1.72 -6.43 1.58
N PHE A 118 1.54 -7.44 2.43
CA PHE A 118 0.71 -7.30 3.63
C PHE A 118 1.25 -6.22 4.57
N VAL A 119 2.56 -6.27 4.88
CA VAL A 119 3.20 -5.30 5.77
C VAL A 119 3.19 -3.90 5.16
N GLU A 120 3.46 -3.77 3.87
CA GLU A 120 3.41 -2.51 3.12
C GLU A 120 2.07 -1.80 3.29
N TRP A 121 0.97 -2.50 2.99
CA TRP A 121 -0.36 -1.92 3.10
C TRP A 121 -0.82 -1.68 4.53
N LEU A 122 -0.30 -2.45 5.49
CA LEU A 122 -0.50 -2.17 6.91
C LEU A 122 0.11 -0.82 7.31
N LEU A 123 1.34 -0.55 6.84
CA LEU A 123 2.02 0.74 7.08
C LEU A 123 1.32 1.89 6.36
N VAL A 124 0.98 1.72 5.08
CA VAL A 124 0.24 2.70 4.27
C VAL A 124 -1.08 3.08 4.93
N GLY A 125 -1.88 2.10 5.33
CA GLY A 125 -3.16 2.33 6.02
C GLY A 125 -2.99 3.03 7.37
N THR A 126 -1.94 2.69 8.10
CA THR A 126 -1.58 3.35 9.36
C THR A 126 -1.28 4.85 9.14
N VAL A 127 -0.46 5.17 8.15
CA VAL A 127 -0.12 6.56 7.81
C VAL A 127 -1.34 7.34 7.37
N ILE A 128 -2.20 6.75 6.54
CA ILE A 128 -3.46 7.37 6.12
C ILE A 128 -4.32 7.71 7.35
N GLY A 129 -4.46 6.77 8.29
CA GLY A 129 -5.24 6.97 9.52
C GLY A 129 -4.69 8.07 10.43
N LEU A 130 -3.36 8.19 10.50
CA LEU A 130 -2.72 9.24 11.31
C LEU A 130 -2.85 10.64 10.68
N VAL A 131 -2.79 10.73 9.35
CA VAL A 131 -2.77 12.02 8.62
C VAL A 131 -4.18 12.52 8.31
N TYR A 132 -5.11 11.62 7.91
CA TYR A 132 -6.46 12.02 7.56
C TYR A 132 -7.24 12.44 8.81
N LYS A 133 -7.85 13.62 8.74
CA LYS A 133 -8.81 14.12 9.73
C LYS A 133 -10.02 14.69 8.99
N PRO A 134 -11.25 14.34 9.38
CA PRO A 134 -12.44 14.89 8.75
C PRO A 134 -12.53 16.41 8.96
N ALA A 135 -13.37 17.06 8.16
CA ALA A 135 -13.69 18.47 8.39
C ALA A 135 -14.43 18.61 9.73
N THR A 136 -14.03 19.59 10.54
CA THR A 136 -14.69 19.93 11.81
C THR A 136 -16.15 20.26 11.53
N GLY A 137 -17.09 19.49 12.10
CA GLY A 137 -18.55 19.74 11.96
C GLY A 137 -19.38 18.55 11.48
N VAL A 138 -18.76 17.48 10.98
CA VAL A 138 -19.49 16.25 10.60
C VAL A 138 -19.42 15.23 11.75
N ARG A 139 -20.11 15.50 12.86
CA ARG A 139 -20.59 14.40 13.72
C ARG A 139 -21.72 13.71 12.96
N ARG A 140 -21.46 12.56 12.35
CA ARG A 140 -22.55 11.65 12.02
C ARG A 140 -23.18 11.25 13.36
N SER A 141 -24.36 11.77 13.66
CA SER A 141 -25.23 11.16 14.65
C SER A 141 -25.53 9.75 14.13
N VAL A 142 -24.93 8.75 14.72
CA VAL A 142 -25.40 7.37 14.60
C VAL A 142 -26.73 7.37 15.33
N ALA A 143 -27.83 7.52 14.58
CA ALA A 143 -29.14 7.20 15.09
C ALA A 143 -29.15 5.67 15.32
N VAL A 144 -29.32 5.30 16.58
CA VAL A 144 -29.62 3.94 17.05
C VAL A 144 -30.98 3.52 16.52
#